data_f9e6d949d0e8c212b0fedc6d0680f080
#
_entry.id   f9e6d949d0e8c212b0fedc6d0680f080
#
_cell.length_a   1.000
_cell.length_b   1.000
_cell.length_c   1.000
_cell.angle_alpha   90.00
_cell.angle_beta   90.00
_cell.angle_gamma   90.00
#
_symmetry.space_group_name_H-M   'P 1'
#
loop_
_entity.id
_entity.type
_entity.pdbx_description
1 polymer ?
#
loop_
_entity_poly.entity_id
_entity_poly.type
_entity_poly.pdbx_seq_one_letter_code
_entity_poly.pdbx_strand_id
1 'polypeptide(L)'
;GLGATKIAMPSIGGTINIITQGVGTKKGGSFKQEYATGNFLRSSLSYNTGMTKSGWGLTFSTSYKQGQGWVDGTPTQGFFGYTKISKRLDKHLLTLSAFAAPQQHGQRSYNQGIQYWDASRSQSLGISFDSTLILNDMGIRYNQHWGYVTNADGQKEILNERRNFYNKPQITLKDFWAVNDKLDISNLAYVSIGRGGGTSIFNSSAILRDSNSNIDWDQMITENKVNSLFGTPNIDPIYSPTEIKSSQILLASMNNHFWLGYLGQFNYDY
;
A
#
# COMPACT_ATOMS: atom_id res chain seq x y z
N GLY A 1 -2.41 -28.09 -9.27
CA GLY A 1 -3.49 -28.24 -10.23
C GLY A 1 -3.63 -26.96 -11.06
N LEU A 2 -3.76 -27.11 -12.36
CA LEU A 2 -4.09 -26.02 -13.26
C LEU A 2 -5.49 -25.53 -12.87
N GLY A 3 -5.61 -24.27 -12.45
CA GLY A 3 -6.89 -23.68 -12.09
C GLY A 3 -7.83 -23.66 -13.31
N ALA A 4 -8.93 -24.39 -13.23
CA ALA A 4 -9.97 -24.35 -14.25
C ALA A 4 -10.71 -23.01 -14.16
N THR A 5 -10.24 -22.00 -14.86
CA THR A 5 -10.94 -20.74 -15.05
C THR A 5 -11.57 -20.73 -16.44
N LYS A 6 -12.80 -20.25 -16.56
CA LYS A 6 -13.41 -19.92 -17.84
C LYS A 6 -12.65 -18.82 -18.60
N ILE A 7 -11.71 -18.18 -17.96
CA ILE A 7 -10.78 -17.19 -18.54
C ILE A 7 -9.48 -17.94 -18.78
N ALA A 8 -9.02 -18.03 -20.03
CA ALA A 8 -7.81 -18.74 -20.46
C ALA A 8 -6.53 -18.04 -19.98
N MET A 9 -6.34 -17.91 -18.68
CA MET A 9 -5.09 -17.45 -18.08
C MET A 9 -4.42 -18.63 -17.35
N PRO A 10 -3.24 -19.07 -17.80
CA PRO A 10 -2.50 -20.11 -17.09
C PRO A 10 -2.11 -19.59 -15.70
N SER A 11 -2.56 -20.25 -14.65
CA SER A 11 -2.20 -19.93 -13.28
C SER A 11 -1.62 -21.15 -12.59
N ILE A 12 -0.36 -21.04 -12.16
CA ILE A 12 0.33 -22.01 -11.33
C ILE A 12 0.05 -21.59 -9.87
N GLY A 13 -0.74 -22.38 -9.14
CA GLY A 13 -1.04 -22.11 -7.72
C GLY A 13 -2.47 -21.69 -7.40
N GLY A 14 -3.33 -21.47 -8.40
CA GLY A 14 -4.75 -21.15 -8.18
C GLY A 14 -5.17 -19.79 -8.72
N THR A 15 -6.47 -19.56 -8.72
CA THR A 15 -7.08 -18.33 -9.19
C THR A 15 -8.05 -17.79 -8.14
N ILE A 16 -7.94 -16.51 -7.81
CA ILE A 16 -8.93 -15.80 -7.01
C ILE A 16 -9.80 -14.98 -7.97
N ASN A 17 -11.08 -15.31 -8.05
CA ASN A 17 -12.03 -14.55 -8.85
C ASN A 17 -12.84 -13.63 -7.93
N ILE A 18 -12.69 -12.31 -8.13
CA ILE A 18 -13.43 -11.29 -7.39
C ILE A 18 -14.57 -10.78 -8.27
N ILE A 19 -15.80 -11.14 -7.91
CA ILE A 19 -16.99 -10.70 -8.62
C ILE A 19 -17.63 -9.56 -7.82
N THR A 20 -17.68 -8.36 -8.40
CA THR A 20 -18.43 -7.24 -7.83
C THR A 20 -19.93 -7.40 -8.14
N GLN A 21 -20.78 -7.08 -7.17
CA GLN A 21 -22.23 -7.13 -7.38
C GLN A 21 -22.65 -6.25 -8.56
N GLY A 22 -23.56 -6.79 -9.38
CA GLY A 22 -24.17 -6.06 -10.50
C GLY A 22 -25.01 -4.86 -10.03
N VAL A 23 -25.29 -3.94 -10.94
CA VAL A 23 -26.15 -2.77 -10.69
C VAL A 23 -27.65 -3.17 -10.49
N GLY A 24 -28.00 -4.44 -10.61
CA GLY A 24 -29.37 -4.93 -10.38
C GLY A 24 -29.79 -5.01 -8.91
N THR A 25 -28.93 -4.64 -7.97
CA THR A 25 -29.22 -4.64 -6.54
C THR A 25 -30.16 -3.49 -6.15
N LYS A 26 -30.89 -3.65 -5.07
CA LYS A 26 -31.82 -2.62 -4.55
C LYS A 26 -31.07 -1.32 -4.27
N LYS A 27 -31.75 -0.19 -4.51
CA LYS A 27 -31.27 1.14 -4.10
C LYS A 27 -30.99 1.14 -2.61
N GLY A 28 -29.81 1.67 -2.20
CA GLY A 28 -29.45 1.76 -0.79
C GLY A 28 -28.03 2.27 -0.61
N GLY A 29 -27.72 2.59 0.62
CA GLY A 29 -26.39 3.02 1.04
C GLY A 29 -26.05 2.48 2.42
N SER A 30 -24.77 2.52 2.75
CA SER A 30 -24.27 2.16 4.07
C SER A 30 -23.14 3.09 4.49
N PHE A 31 -23.09 3.40 5.78
CA PHE A 31 -21.96 4.02 6.43
C PHE A 31 -21.44 3.06 7.50
N LYS A 32 -20.14 2.86 7.55
CA LYS A 32 -19.49 2.01 8.55
C LYS A 32 -18.32 2.75 9.16
N GLN A 33 -18.24 2.69 10.50
CA GLN A 33 -17.15 3.21 11.29
C GLN A 33 -16.49 2.05 12.04
N GLU A 34 -15.16 1.96 11.97
CA GLU A 34 -14.38 0.91 12.61
C GLU A 34 -13.29 1.52 13.47
N TYR A 35 -13.15 1.02 14.70
CA TYR A 35 -12.09 1.36 15.64
C TYR A 35 -11.35 0.10 16.05
N ALA A 36 -10.04 0.20 16.23
CA ALA A 36 -9.22 -0.89 16.77
C ALA A 36 -8.03 -0.32 17.56
N THR A 37 -7.26 -1.21 18.17
CA THR A 37 -6.01 -0.86 18.87
C THR A 37 -5.05 -0.11 17.94
N GLY A 38 -4.14 0.70 18.51
CA GLY A 38 -3.21 1.51 17.73
C GLY A 38 -3.86 2.76 17.12
N ASN A 39 -4.93 3.29 17.73
CA ASN A 39 -5.68 4.42 17.21
C ASN A 39 -6.19 4.19 15.77
N PHE A 40 -6.44 2.92 15.44
CA PHE A 40 -6.94 2.60 14.12
C PHE A 40 -8.38 3.09 13.96
N LEU A 41 -8.59 3.86 12.91
CA LEU A 41 -9.87 4.39 12.50
C LEU A 41 -10.07 4.08 11.02
N ARG A 42 -11.25 3.56 10.68
CA ARG A 42 -11.70 3.45 9.29
C ARG A 42 -13.13 3.93 9.15
N SER A 43 -13.35 4.85 8.23
CA SER A 43 -14.68 5.31 7.82
C SER A 43 -14.95 4.82 6.41
N SER A 44 -16.11 4.26 6.18
CA SER A 44 -16.52 3.74 4.87
C SER A 44 -17.92 4.21 4.53
N LEU A 45 -18.13 4.61 3.28
CA LEU A 45 -19.41 5.02 2.73
C LEU A 45 -19.65 4.29 1.41
N SER A 46 -20.83 3.76 1.21
CA SER A 46 -21.24 3.21 -0.07
C SER A 46 -22.67 3.58 -0.43
N TYR A 47 -22.94 3.66 -1.71
CA TYR A 47 -24.27 3.95 -2.24
C TYR A 47 -24.47 3.28 -3.59
N ASN A 48 -25.69 2.77 -3.82
CA ASN A 48 -26.13 2.17 -5.06
C ASN A 48 -27.52 2.67 -5.42
N THR A 49 -27.70 3.19 -6.63
CA THR A 49 -28.99 3.67 -7.10
C THR A 49 -29.96 2.54 -7.48
N GLY A 50 -29.45 1.31 -7.68
CA GLY A 50 -30.14 0.31 -8.49
C GLY A 50 -30.19 0.73 -9.96
N MET A 51 -30.82 -0.07 -10.78
CA MET A 51 -31.08 0.27 -12.19
C MET A 51 -32.36 1.12 -12.29
N THR A 52 -32.26 2.30 -12.84
CA THR A 52 -33.41 3.20 -13.05
C THR A 52 -34.28 2.70 -14.21
N LYS A 53 -35.50 3.25 -14.32
CA LYS A 53 -36.39 2.95 -15.47
C LYS A 53 -35.78 3.38 -16.81
N SER A 54 -34.93 4.41 -16.81
CA SER A 54 -34.20 4.85 -18.01
C SER A 54 -32.96 4.02 -18.32
N GLY A 55 -32.70 2.94 -17.58
CA GLY A 55 -31.60 2.02 -17.79
C GLY A 55 -30.24 2.49 -17.26
N TRP A 56 -30.20 3.50 -16.39
CA TRP A 56 -28.96 3.93 -15.73
C TRP A 56 -28.82 3.31 -14.36
N GLY A 57 -27.62 3.01 -13.95
CA GLY A 57 -27.29 2.60 -12.61
C GLY A 57 -25.93 3.14 -12.17
N LEU A 58 -25.83 3.58 -10.93
CA LEU A 58 -24.61 4.07 -10.30
C LEU A 58 -24.32 3.28 -9.03
N THR A 59 -23.09 2.84 -8.85
CA THR A 59 -22.55 2.34 -7.59
C THR A 59 -21.34 3.17 -7.21
N PHE A 60 -21.28 3.62 -5.98
CA PHE A 60 -20.16 4.37 -5.44
C PHE A 60 -19.76 3.76 -4.09
N SER A 61 -18.47 3.68 -3.82
CA SER A 61 -17.94 3.26 -2.53
C SER A 61 -16.64 3.98 -2.23
N THR A 62 -16.47 4.45 -1.01
CA THR A 62 -15.22 5.08 -0.57
C THR A 62 -14.91 4.68 0.86
N SER A 63 -13.64 4.65 1.20
CA SER A 63 -13.20 4.55 2.60
C SER A 63 -11.87 5.24 2.82
N TYR A 64 -11.68 5.72 4.04
CA TYR A 64 -10.41 6.21 4.55
C TYR A 64 -10.05 5.45 5.81
N LYS A 65 -8.79 5.04 5.94
CA LYS A 65 -8.24 4.39 7.13
C LYS A 65 -6.94 5.05 7.56
N GLN A 66 -6.73 5.11 8.86
CA GLN A 66 -5.45 5.49 9.47
C GLN A 66 -5.27 4.79 10.82
N GLY A 67 -4.04 4.69 11.28
CA GLY A 67 -3.72 4.13 12.59
C GLY A 67 -2.27 3.72 12.71
N GLN A 68 -1.91 3.17 13.87
CA GLN A 68 -0.59 2.57 14.13
C GLN A 68 -0.71 1.05 14.01
N GLY A 69 0.36 0.43 13.47
CA GLY A 69 0.46 -1.02 13.48
C GLY A 69 0.73 -1.58 14.88
N TRP A 70 0.69 -2.90 15.02
CA TRP A 70 1.08 -3.57 16.26
C TRP A 70 2.57 -3.42 16.55
N VAL A 71 3.41 -3.39 15.53
CA VAL A 71 4.85 -3.08 15.62
C VAL A 71 5.02 -1.58 15.75
N ASP A 72 5.93 -1.16 16.62
CA ASP A 72 6.17 0.26 16.88
C ASP A 72 6.68 1.00 15.64
N GLY A 73 6.26 2.26 15.49
CA GLY A 73 6.65 3.09 14.36
C GLY A 73 6.18 2.59 12.99
N THR A 74 5.05 1.90 12.93
CA THR A 74 4.45 1.44 11.66
C THR A 74 3.09 2.08 11.41
N PRO A 75 3.05 3.44 11.25
CA PRO A 75 1.82 4.11 10.88
C PRO A 75 1.28 3.59 9.55
N THR A 76 -0.04 3.49 9.46
CA THR A 76 -0.73 3.12 8.22
C THR A 76 -1.75 4.17 7.86
N GLN A 77 -1.85 4.47 6.57
CA GLN A 77 -2.84 5.37 6.01
C GLN A 77 -3.28 4.86 4.63
N GLY A 78 -4.56 4.95 4.33
CA GLY A 78 -5.05 4.53 3.02
C GLY A 78 -6.42 5.10 2.71
N PHE A 79 -6.61 5.41 1.45
CA PHE A 79 -7.88 5.79 0.86
C PHE A 79 -8.31 4.72 -0.14
N PHE A 80 -9.60 4.50 -0.27
CA PHE A 80 -10.20 3.69 -1.32
C PHE A 80 -11.35 4.47 -1.96
N GLY A 81 -11.38 4.50 -3.28
CA GLY A 81 -12.47 5.03 -4.07
C GLY A 81 -12.84 4.06 -5.18
N TYR A 82 -14.13 3.82 -5.34
CA TYR A 82 -14.71 3.00 -6.39
C TYR A 82 -15.97 3.64 -6.94
N THR A 83 -16.09 3.69 -8.26
CA THR A 83 -17.31 4.14 -8.96
C THR A 83 -17.60 3.20 -10.11
N LYS A 84 -18.86 2.86 -10.29
CA LYS A 84 -19.36 2.09 -11.41
C LYS A 84 -20.62 2.73 -11.96
N ILE A 85 -20.63 3.03 -13.24
CA ILE A 85 -21.77 3.55 -13.99
C ILE A 85 -22.17 2.48 -15.00
N SER A 86 -23.44 2.10 -15.04
CA SER A 86 -23.95 1.16 -16.02
C SER A 86 -25.12 1.77 -16.80
N LYS A 87 -25.18 1.44 -18.06
CA LYS A 87 -26.28 1.80 -18.96
C LYS A 87 -26.79 0.55 -19.66
N ARG A 88 -28.08 0.26 -19.46
CA ARG A 88 -28.78 -0.76 -20.25
C ARG A 88 -29.35 -0.10 -21.49
N LEU A 89 -29.00 -0.63 -22.63
CA LEU A 89 -29.54 -0.34 -23.95
C LEU A 89 -30.13 -1.65 -24.44
N ASP A 90 -31.18 -1.68 -25.17
CA ASP A 90 -31.87 -2.89 -25.69
C ASP A 90 -31.11 -4.22 -25.43
N LYS A 91 -30.16 -4.56 -26.31
CA LYS A 91 -29.34 -5.78 -26.27
C LYS A 91 -27.98 -5.60 -25.57
N HIS A 92 -27.65 -4.39 -25.09
CA HIS A 92 -26.35 -4.11 -24.46
C HIS A 92 -26.46 -3.72 -22.99
N LEU A 93 -25.48 -4.13 -22.22
CA LEU A 93 -25.22 -3.59 -20.90
C LEU A 93 -23.80 -3.02 -20.85
N LEU A 94 -23.69 -1.72 -21.05
CA LEU A 94 -22.43 -1.00 -20.93
C LEU A 94 -22.13 -0.70 -19.47
N THR A 95 -20.90 -0.91 -19.03
CA THR A 95 -20.45 -0.63 -17.66
C THR A 95 -19.06 0.01 -17.70
N LEU A 96 -18.97 1.24 -17.20
CA LEU A 96 -17.71 1.91 -16.91
C LEU A 96 -17.45 1.85 -15.41
N SER A 97 -16.31 1.34 -15.01
CA SER A 97 -15.89 1.33 -13.61
C SER A 97 -14.48 1.88 -13.44
N ALA A 98 -14.27 2.55 -12.32
CA ALA A 98 -12.96 3.06 -11.92
C ALA A 98 -12.75 2.81 -10.44
N PHE A 99 -11.52 2.45 -10.05
CA PHE A 99 -11.11 2.42 -8.66
C PHE A 99 -9.69 2.94 -8.48
N ALA A 100 -9.41 3.43 -7.27
CA ALA A 100 -8.09 3.78 -6.79
C ALA A 100 -7.97 3.44 -5.31
N ALA A 101 -6.77 3.03 -4.87
CA ALA A 101 -6.51 2.67 -3.48
C ALA A 101 -5.10 3.14 -3.04
N PRO A 102 -4.83 4.45 -3.04
CA PRO A 102 -3.56 4.96 -2.53
C PRO A 102 -3.41 4.59 -1.05
N GLN A 103 -2.25 4.07 -0.71
CA GLN A 103 -1.91 3.68 0.66
C GLN A 103 -0.43 3.88 0.95
N GLN A 104 -0.10 4.05 2.23
CA GLN A 104 1.25 4.02 2.75
C GLN A 104 1.27 3.39 4.14
N HIS A 105 2.37 2.74 4.47
CA HIS A 105 2.61 2.20 5.80
C HIS A 105 4.10 2.07 6.09
N GLY A 106 4.45 2.21 7.37
CA GLY A 106 5.79 1.88 7.87
C GLY A 106 5.95 0.36 8.02
N GLN A 107 7.18 -0.10 7.90
CA GLN A 107 7.49 -1.54 7.95
C GLN A 107 8.60 -1.83 8.97
N ARG A 108 8.63 -3.08 9.44
CA ARG A 108 9.80 -3.73 10.01
C ARG A 108 10.17 -4.86 9.05
N SER A 109 11.24 -4.64 8.26
CA SER A 109 11.53 -5.46 7.08
C SER A 109 12.41 -6.68 7.33
N TYR A 110 12.99 -6.83 8.53
CA TYR A 110 13.86 -7.96 8.84
C TYR A 110 13.20 -8.93 9.81
N ASN A 111 13.28 -10.21 9.47
CA ASN A 111 12.99 -11.29 10.39
C ASN A 111 14.25 -11.57 11.21
N GLN A 112 14.15 -11.45 12.53
CA GLN A 112 15.22 -11.81 13.46
C GLN A 112 14.67 -12.77 14.50
N GLY A 113 15.54 -13.55 15.11
CA GLY A 113 15.17 -14.41 16.21
C GLY A 113 14.63 -13.59 17.40
N ILE A 114 13.75 -14.18 18.21
CA ILE A 114 13.14 -13.52 19.35
C ILE A 114 14.20 -13.03 20.37
N GLN A 115 15.35 -13.70 20.44
CA GLN A 115 16.46 -13.33 21.30
C GLN A 115 16.98 -11.91 21.07
N TYR A 116 16.82 -11.37 19.87
CA TYR A 116 17.23 -10.00 19.55
C TYR A 116 16.23 -8.94 20.00
N TRP A 117 14.97 -9.34 20.23
CA TRP A 117 13.88 -8.43 20.56
C TRP A 117 13.46 -8.48 22.03
N ASP A 118 13.53 -9.69 22.61
CA ASP A 118 13.03 -9.99 23.95
C ASP A 118 13.84 -11.17 24.52
N ALA A 119 14.92 -10.84 25.22
CA ALA A 119 15.83 -11.82 25.81
C ALA A 119 15.12 -12.66 26.89
N SER A 120 14.27 -12.03 27.73
CA SER A 120 13.56 -12.70 28.80
C SER A 120 12.55 -13.71 28.24
N ARG A 121 11.87 -13.37 27.18
CA ARG A 121 10.96 -14.30 26.49
C ARG A 121 11.71 -15.44 25.81
N SER A 122 12.86 -15.16 25.19
CA SER A 122 13.72 -16.18 24.60
C SER A 122 14.16 -17.20 25.65
N GLN A 123 14.62 -16.72 26.80
CA GLN A 123 15.03 -17.56 27.92
C GLN A 123 13.86 -18.41 28.46
N SER A 124 12.67 -17.82 28.60
CA SER A 124 11.47 -18.53 29.05
C SER A 124 11.04 -19.65 28.11
N LEU A 125 11.41 -19.57 26.84
CA LEU A 125 11.16 -20.58 25.80
C LEU A 125 12.30 -21.59 25.65
N GLY A 126 13.36 -21.52 26.49
CA GLY A 126 14.53 -22.39 26.39
C GLY A 126 15.40 -22.14 25.15
N ILE A 127 15.28 -20.99 24.51
CA ILE A 127 16.09 -20.64 23.33
C ILE A 127 17.40 -20.05 23.85
N SER A 128 18.53 -20.68 23.51
CA SER A 128 19.84 -20.12 23.85
C SER A 128 20.12 -18.87 23.01
N PHE A 129 20.76 -17.88 23.61
CA PHE A 129 21.11 -16.65 22.92
C PHE A 129 22.51 -16.18 23.33
N ASP A 130 23.19 -15.51 22.43
CA ASP A 130 24.42 -14.80 22.70
C ASP A 130 24.10 -13.43 23.29
N SER A 131 24.48 -13.19 24.54
CA SER A 131 24.21 -11.93 25.25
C SER A 131 24.85 -10.71 24.57
N THR A 132 25.86 -10.90 23.73
CA THR A 132 26.50 -9.81 22.97
C THR A 132 25.64 -9.31 21.81
N LEU A 133 24.64 -10.08 21.41
CA LEU A 133 23.74 -9.78 20.29
C LEU A 133 22.41 -9.16 20.74
N ILE A 134 22.20 -8.94 22.04
CA ILE A 134 20.94 -8.42 22.58
C ILE A 134 20.86 -6.92 22.33
N LEU A 135 19.83 -6.51 21.62
CA LEU A 135 19.38 -5.13 21.53
C LEU A 135 18.56 -4.78 22.78
N ASN A 136 19.21 -4.57 23.91
CA ASN A 136 18.64 -3.98 25.15
C ASN A 136 17.22 -4.42 25.55
N ASP A 137 16.81 -5.66 25.28
CA ASP A 137 15.49 -6.20 25.68
C ASP A 137 14.30 -5.28 25.29
N MET A 138 14.31 -4.80 24.06
CA MET A 138 13.38 -3.78 23.56
C MET A 138 11.93 -4.26 23.43
N GLY A 139 11.70 -5.58 23.56
CA GLY A 139 10.40 -6.22 23.39
C GLY A 139 10.04 -6.52 21.94
N ILE A 140 9.11 -7.45 21.77
CA ILE A 140 8.71 -7.99 20.45
C ILE A 140 8.05 -6.97 19.51
N ARG A 141 7.63 -5.82 20.04
CA ARG A 141 7.06 -4.71 19.25
C ARG A 141 8.10 -3.76 18.70
N TYR A 142 9.32 -3.81 19.22
CA TYR A 142 10.40 -2.92 18.81
C TYR A 142 10.64 -2.98 17.30
N ASN A 143 10.95 -1.83 16.73
CA ASN A 143 11.28 -1.66 15.33
C ASN A 143 12.47 -0.71 15.20
N GLN A 144 13.56 -1.18 14.64
CA GLN A 144 14.79 -0.39 14.44
C GLN A 144 14.70 0.62 13.28
N HIS A 145 13.60 0.63 12.53
CA HIS A 145 13.46 1.38 11.27
C HIS A 145 12.73 2.72 11.40
N TRP A 146 12.48 3.18 12.61
CA TRP A 146 11.75 4.42 12.83
C TRP A 146 12.36 5.28 13.93
N GLY A 147 11.93 6.51 13.98
CA GLY A 147 12.21 7.47 15.02
C GLY A 147 11.33 8.69 14.88
N TYR A 148 11.54 9.68 15.71
CA TYR A 148 10.87 10.96 15.60
C TYR A 148 11.72 11.94 14.78
N VAL A 149 11.05 12.71 13.92
CA VAL A 149 11.59 13.88 13.24
C VAL A 149 10.80 15.11 13.67
N THR A 150 11.49 16.21 13.90
CA THR A 150 10.85 17.50 14.20
C THR A 150 10.52 18.21 12.89
N ASN A 151 9.23 18.46 12.65
CA ASN A 151 8.75 19.16 11.46
C ASN A 151 8.99 20.68 11.55
N ALA A 152 8.61 21.43 10.51
CA ALA A 152 8.79 22.87 10.44
C ALA A 152 8.04 23.67 11.54
N ASP A 153 6.96 23.10 12.07
CA ASP A 153 6.17 23.68 13.14
C ASP A 153 6.68 23.32 14.55
N GLY A 154 7.82 22.61 14.63
CA GLY A 154 8.42 22.13 15.88
C GLY A 154 7.71 20.91 16.50
N GLN A 155 6.82 20.24 15.77
CA GLN A 155 6.12 19.06 16.24
C GLN A 155 6.88 17.78 15.88
N LYS A 156 6.86 16.80 16.79
CA LYS A 156 7.47 15.49 16.55
C LYS A 156 6.52 14.59 15.78
N GLU A 157 7.00 14.08 14.65
CA GLU A 157 6.29 13.13 13.79
C GLU A 157 7.05 11.82 13.68
N ILE A 158 6.31 10.71 13.54
CA ILE A 158 6.90 9.39 13.29
C ILE A 158 7.38 9.32 11.85
N LEU A 159 8.66 9.08 11.67
CA LEU A 159 9.27 8.79 10.37
C LEU A 159 9.89 7.39 10.40
N ASN A 160 9.37 6.51 9.54
CA ASN A 160 9.91 5.18 9.33
C ASN A 160 10.72 5.16 8.02
N GLU A 161 11.98 4.74 8.08
CA GLU A 161 12.84 4.65 6.90
C GLU A 161 12.38 3.60 5.89
N ARG A 162 11.67 2.57 6.37
CA ARG A 162 11.10 1.48 5.58
C ARG A 162 9.61 1.74 5.32
N ARG A 163 9.30 2.83 4.65
CA ARG A 163 7.93 3.14 4.27
C ARG A 163 7.61 2.54 2.91
N ASN A 164 6.52 1.79 2.84
CA ASN A 164 5.95 1.35 1.57
C ASN A 164 4.75 2.25 1.22
N PHE A 165 4.66 2.64 -0.04
CA PHE A 165 3.54 3.41 -0.58
C PHE A 165 3.16 2.90 -1.96
N TYR A 166 1.87 2.89 -2.25
CA TYR A 166 1.36 2.29 -3.45
C TYR A 166 0.01 2.85 -3.88
N ASN A 167 -0.17 3.08 -5.17
CA ASN A 167 -1.45 3.37 -5.79
C ASN A 167 -1.50 2.73 -7.19
N LYS A 168 -2.56 1.97 -7.46
CA LYS A 168 -2.80 1.33 -8.76
C LYS A 168 -4.23 1.59 -9.23
N PRO A 169 -4.55 2.82 -9.67
CA PRO A 169 -5.85 3.09 -10.26
C PRO A 169 -6.07 2.24 -11.51
N GLN A 170 -7.31 1.87 -11.69
CA GLN A 170 -7.75 1.14 -12.88
C GLN A 170 -9.10 1.66 -13.35
N ILE A 171 -9.23 1.82 -14.66
CA ILE A 171 -10.48 2.11 -15.35
C ILE A 171 -10.78 0.91 -16.24
N THR A 172 -12.03 0.46 -16.22
CA THR A 172 -12.50 -0.69 -17.00
C THR A 172 -13.79 -0.34 -17.71
N LEU A 173 -13.83 -0.54 -18.99
CA LEU A 173 -15.06 -0.51 -19.81
C LEU A 173 -15.46 -1.94 -20.14
N LYS A 174 -16.70 -2.30 -19.84
CA LYS A 174 -17.27 -3.60 -20.15
C LYS A 174 -18.55 -3.42 -20.95
N ASP A 175 -18.70 -4.19 -22.01
CA ASP A 175 -19.92 -4.36 -22.78
C ASP A 175 -20.34 -5.83 -22.73
N PHE A 176 -21.57 -6.07 -22.34
CA PHE A 176 -22.25 -7.34 -22.53
C PHE A 176 -23.31 -7.14 -23.61
N TRP A 177 -23.21 -7.91 -24.69
CA TRP A 177 -24.11 -7.84 -25.85
C TRP A 177 -24.82 -9.18 -26.06
N ALA A 178 -26.13 -9.21 -25.79
CA ALA A 178 -27.01 -10.31 -26.16
C ALA A 178 -27.37 -10.17 -27.62
N VAL A 179 -26.62 -10.81 -28.52
CA VAL A 179 -26.79 -10.69 -29.99
C VAL A 179 -28.14 -11.28 -30.37
N ASN A 180 -28.44 -12.49 -29.89
CA ASN A 180 -29.70 -13.22 -30.03
C ASN A 180 -29.82 -14.25 -28.89
N ASP A 181 -30.90 -15.08 -28.94
CA ASP A 181 -31.18 -16.06 -27.88
C ASP A 181 -30.12 -17.15 -27.71
N LYS A 182 -29.18 -17.28 -28.65
CA LYS A 182 -28.13 -18.31 -28.64
C LYS A 182 -26.73 -17.74 -28.55
N LEU A 183 -26.53 -16.45 -28.76
CA LEU A 183 -25.20 -15.85 -28.82
C LEU A 183 -25.08 -14.63 -27.93
N ASP A 184 -24.18 -14.69 -26.97
CA ASP A 184 -23.74 -13.57 -26.17
C ASP A 184 -22.28 -13.23 -26.44
N ILE A 185 -21.95 -11.93 -26.45
CA ILE A 185 -20.59 -11.42 -26.58
C ILE A 185 -20.28 -10.55 -25.34
N SER A 186 -19.15 -10.80 -24.71
CA SER A 186 -18.62 -9.95 -23.63
C SER A 186 -17.29 -9.34 -24.05
N ASN A 187 -17.24 -8.02 -24.02
CA ASN A 187 -16.02 -7.23 -24.27
C ASN A 187 -15.59 -6.54 -22.98
N LEU A 188 -14.31 -6.55 -22.68
CA LEU A 188 -13.71 -5.85 -21.55
C LEU A 188 -12.41 -5.21 -21.99
N ALA A 189 -12.32 -3.88 -21.85
CA ALA A 189 -11.09 -3.13 -22.02
C ALA A 189 -10.73 -2.47 -20.69
N TYR A 190 -9.43 -2.43 -20.35
CA TYR A 190 -8.98 -1.77 -19.12
C TYR A 190 -7.65 -1.06 -19.31
N VAL A 191 -7.46 -0.03 -18.49
CA VAL A 191 -6.19 0.64 -18.31
C VAL A 191 -5.88 0.72 -16.81
N SER A 192 -4.64 0.44 -16.44
CA SER A 192 -4.15 0.54 -15.08
C SER A 192 -2.78 1.23 -15.04
N ILE A 193 -2.64 2.22 -14.15
CA ILE A 193 -1.42 2.99 -13.97
C ILE A 193 -0.93 2.75 -12.55
N GLY A 194 0.07 1.89 -12.37
CA GLY A 194 0.68 1.61 -11.08
C GLY A 194 1.80 2.58 -10.75
N ARG A 195 1.77 3.14 -9.56
CA ARG A 195 2.86 3.95 -9.00
C ARG A 195 3.03 3.57 -7.54
N GLY A 196 4.26 3.30 -7.15
CA GLY A 196 4.56 2.95 -5.77
C GLY A 196 6.02 2.67 -5.56
N GLY A 197 6.40 2.44 -4.32
CA GLY A 197 7.77 2.15 -3.96
C GLY A 197 7.96 1.89 -2.49
N GLY A 198 9.20 1.66 -2.13
CA GLY A 198 9.64 1.53 -0.75
C GLY A 198 10.83 2.44 -0.48
N THR A 199 10.86 3.05 0.70
CA THR A 199 11.99 3.88 1.13
C THR A 199 13.03 3.08 1.91
N SER A 200 14.27 3.54 1.91
CA SER A 200 15.36 3.06 2.75
C SER A 200 16.46 4.09 2.88
N ILE A 201 17.20 4.08 3.98
CA ILE A 201 18.43 4.86 4.11
C ILE A 201 19.52 4.25 3.24
N PHE A 202 20.27 5.08 2.52
CA PHE A 202 21.33 4.66 1.60
C PHE A 202 22.48 3.96 2.33
N ASN A 203 22.97 4.55 3.42
CA ASN A 203 24.05 3.97 4.23
C ASN A 203 23.54 3.57 5.60
N SER A 204 23.09 2.32 5.73
CA SER A 204 22.51 1.80 6.98
C SER A 204 23.53 1.68 8.13
N SER A 205 24.84 1.61 7.85
CA SER A 205 25.87 1.49 8.88
C SER A 205 26.15 2.80 9.64
N ALA A 206 25.70 3.95 9.09
CA ALA A 206 25.87 5.26 9.71
C ALA A 206 24.55 5.85 10.25
N ILE A 207 23.59 5.00 10.60
CA ILE A 207 22.35 5.44 11.26
C ILE A 207 22.62 5.82 12.70
N LEU A 208 22.34 7.08 13.03
CA LEU A 208 22.39 7.57 14.40
C LEU A 208 21.14 7.17 15.16
N ARG A 209 21.30 6.84 16.43
CA ARG A 209 20.20 6.37 17.28
C ARG A 209 20.14 7.15 18.58
N ASP A 210 18.91 7.40 19.05
CA ASP A 210 18.64 7.97 20.35
C ASP A 210 18.83 6.95 21.50
N SER A 211 18.63 7.39 22.73
CA SER A 211 18.76 6.53 23.92
C SER A 211 17.78 5.36 23.96
N ASN A 212 16.72 5.39 23.16
CA ASN A 212 15.74 4.33 23.02
C ASN A 212 16.02 3.41 21.81
N SER A 213 17.21 3.52 21.23
CA SER A 213 17.63 2.79 20.02
C SER A 213 16.77 3.05 18.78
N ASN A 214 15.94 4.10 18.77
CA ASN A 214 15.23 4.57 17.59
C ASN A 214 16.16 5.42 16.72
N ILE A 215 15.78 5.65 15.47
CA ILE A 215 16.54 6.54 14.58
C ILE A 215 16.43 7.96 15.09
N ASP A 216 17.58 8.61 15.34
CA ASP A 216 17.66 10.03 15.66
C ASP A 216 17.71 10.86 14.37
N TRP A 217 16.52 11.14 13.82
CA TRP A 217 16.40 11.87 12.58
C TRP A 217 16.90 13.32 12.68
N ASP A 218 16.64 13.97 13.81
CA ASP A 218 17.02 15.37 14.00
C ASP A 218 18.55 15.52 14.05
N GLN A 219 19.22 14.58 14.74
CA GLN A 219 20.67 14.54 14.75
C GLN A 219 21.23 14.18 13.36
N MET A 220 20.66 13.19 12.67
CA MET A 220 21.09 12.83 11.30
C MET A 220 20.94 14.00 10.31
N ILE A 221 19.86 14.78 10.40
CA ILE A 221 19.66 15.98 9.58
C ILE A 221 20.72 17.04 9.90
N THR A 222 21.01 17.22 11.18
CA THR A 222 22.06 18.18 11.63
C THR A 222 23.43 17.77 11.12
N GLU A 223 23.80 16.49 11.29
CA GLU A 223 25.07 15.95 10.80
C GLU A 223 25.21 16.06 9.28
N ASN A 224 24.13 15.84 8.53
CA ASN A 224 24.13 16.06 7.08
C ASN A 224 24.43 17.51 6.70
N LYS A 225 23.98 18.49 7.49
CA LYS A 225 24.22 19.92 7.22
C LYS A 225 25.67 20.34 7.47
N VAL A 226 26.31 19.76 8.49
CA VAL A 226 27.68 20.10 8.90
C VAL A 226 28.71 19.07 8.45
N ASN A 227 28.26 17.90 8.05
CA ASN A 227 29.08 16.74 7.65
C ASN A 227 30.12 16.32 8.71
N SER A 228 29.76 16.41 9.98
CA SER A 228 30.66 16.11 11.08
C SER A 228 30.99 14.62 11.23
N LEU A 229 30.15 13.72 10.67
CA LEU A 229 30.38 12.27 10.66
C LEU A 229 31.73 11.88 10.03
N PHE A 230 32.28 12.72 9.16
CA PHE A 230 33.56 12.48 8.47
C PHE A 230 34.68 13.40 8.96
N GLY A 231 34.43 14.24 9.97
CA GLY A 231 35.42 15.16 10.56
C GLY A 231 35.82 16.32 9.68
N THR A 232 35.54 16.29 8.40
CA THR A 232 35.77 17.35 7.42
C THR A 232 34.59 17.47 6.46
N PRO A 233 34.29 18.68 5.97
CA PRO A 233 33.23 18.85 4.97
C PRO A 233 33.48 17.97 3.74
N ASN A 234 32.52 17.14 3.39
CA ASN A 234 32.59 16.26 2.22
C ASN A 234 32.16 17.05 0.97
N ILE A 235 33.08 17.87 0.46
CA ILE A 235 32.88 18.67 -0.76
C ILE A 235 33.32 17.82 -1.95
N ASP A 236 32.46 17.68 -2.95
CA ASP A 236 32.80 17.08 -4.23
C ASP A 236 32.97 18.19 -5.27
N PRO A 237 34.23 18.63 -5.56
CA PRO A 237 34.51 19.78 -6.41
C PRO A 237 34.11 19.58 -7.88
N ILE A 238 33.77 18.36 -8.29
CA ILE A 238 33.25 18.08 -9.64
C ILE A 238 31.83 18.63 -9.79
N TYR A 239 31.03 18.59 -8.71
CA TYR A 239 29.64 19.04 -8.72
C TYR A 239 29.47 20.44 -8.14
N SER A 240 30.16 20.74 -7.06
CA SER A 240 30.14 22.07 -6.42
C SER A 240 31.42 22.29 -5.59
N PRO A 241 32.08 23.44 -5.71
CA PRO A 241 33.24 23.73 -4.90
C PRO A 241 32.92 24.12 -3.45
N THR A 242 31.64 24.35 -3.12
CA THR A 242 31.24 24.92 -1.84
C THR A 242 30.16 24.14 -1.12
N GLU A 243 29.37 23.29 -1.84
CA GLU A 243 28.27 22.57 -1.24
C GLU A 243 28.74 21.28 -0.57
N ILE A 244 28.18 21.02 0.61
CA ILE A 244 28.47 19.83 1.41
C ILE A 244 27.59 18.68 0.92
N LYS A 245 28.23 17.56 0.61
CA LYS A 245 27.55 16.32 0.25
C LYS A 245 26.98 15.64 1.50
N SER A 246 25.67 15.33 1.49
CA SER A 246 25.03 14.58 2.57
C SER A 246 25.61 13.17 2.69
N SER A 247 25.87 12.75 3.92
CA SER A 247 26.34 11.39 4.25
C SER A 247 25.21 10.36 4.26
N GLN A 248 24.00 10.81 4.57
CA GLN A 248 22.80 9.98 4.66
C GLN A 248 21.71 10.51 3.72
N ILE A 249 21.09 9.62 2.96
CA ILE A 249 20.03 9.94 2.02
C ILE A 249 18.91 8.93 2.19
N LEU A 250 17.68 9.41 2.31
CA LEU A 250 16.50 8.57 2.23
C LEU A 250 16.14 8.36 0.76
N LEU A 251 16.33 7.15 0.28
CA LEU A 251 16.03 6.74 -1.09
C LEU A 251 14.62 6.18 -1.21
N ALA A 252 14.03 6.29 -2.39
CA ALA A 252 12.82 5.59 -2.76
C ALA A 252 13.07 4.70 -4.00
N SER A 253 12.92 3.38 -3.83
CA SER A 253 12.89 2.45 -4.95
C SER A 253 11.48 2.44 -5.54
N MET A 254 11.35 2.94 -6.77
CA MET A 254 10.05 3.15 -7.41
C MET A 254 9.71 1.99 -8.36
N ASN A 255 8.48 1.48 -8.24
CA ASN A 255 7.88 0.50 -9.13
C ASN A 255 6.69 1.13 -9.86
N ASN A 256 6.91 1.57 -11.07
CA ASN A 256 5.89 2.17 -11.91
C ASN A 256 5.57 1.25 -13.08
N HIS A 257 4.29 1.10 -13.40
CA HIS A 257 3.88 0.33 -14.56
C HIS A 257 2.60 0.88 -15.17
N PHE A 258 2.45 0.64 -16.45
CA PHE A 258 1.27 0.95 -17.24
C PHE A 258 0.78 -0.35 -17.90
N TRP A 259 -0.50 -0.66 -17.69
CA TRP A 259 -1.13 -1.84 -18.27
C TRP A 259 -2.35 -1.42 -19.05
N LEU A 260 -2.41 -1.90 -20.28
CA LEU A 260 -3.58 -1.81 -21.14
C LEU A 260 -3.96 -3.24 -21.55
N GLY A 261 -5.22 -3.58 -21.48
CA GLY A 261 -5.68 -4.90 -21.85
C GLY A 261 -7.07 -4.90 -22.44
N TYR A 262 -7.32 -5.89 -23.28
CA TYR A 262 -8.61 -6.22 -23.85
C TYR A 262 -8.87 -7.71 -23.74
N LEU A 263 -10.10 -8.08 -23.38
CA LEU A 263 -10.60 -9.44 -23.33
C LEU A 263 -11.95 -9.50 -24.06
N GLY A 264 -12.06 -10.38 -25.03
CA GLY A 264 -13.29 -10.70 -25.73
C GLY A 264 -13.69 -12.16 -25.44
N GLN A 265 -14.96 -12.40 -25.20
CA GLN A 265 -15.53 -13.73 -25.02
C GLN A 265 -16.87 -13.80 -25.77
N PHE A 266 -17.10 -14.89 -26.45
CA PHE A 266 -18.41 -15.23 -26.98
C PHE A 266 -18.89 -16.56 -26.40
N ASN A 267 -20.17 -16.66 -26.09
CA ASN A 267 -20.84 -17.88 -25.66
C ASN A 267 -21.93 -18.19 -26.70
N TYR A 268 -21.96 -19.42 -27.17
CA TYR A 268 -22.98 -19.90 -28.10
C TYR A 268 -23.63 -21.16 -27.56
N ASP A 269 -24.96 -21.10 -27.41
CA ASP A 269 -25.79 -22.22 -26.97
C ASP A 269 -26.37 -22.95 -28.19
N TYR A 270 -26.13 -24.23 -28.30
CA TYR A 270 -26.56 -25.08 -29.42
C TYR A 270 -28.07 -25.35 -29.42
#